data_300c95409fc389b16ad99949f6397685
#
_entry.id   300c95409fc389b16ad99949f6397685
#
_cell.length_a   1.000
_cell.length_b   1.000
_cell.length_c   1.000
_cell.angle_alpha   90.00
_cell.angle_beta   90.00
_cell.angle_gamma   90.00
#
_symmetry.space_group_name_H-M   'P 1'
#
loop_
_entity.id
_entity.type
_entity.pdbx_description
1 polymer ?
#
loop_
_entity_poly.entity_id
_entity_poly.type
_entity_poly.pdbx_seq_one_letter_code
_entity_poly.pdbx_strand_id
1 'polypeptide(L)'
;SLAAPTGSDGLVRYLASGLIKGVGEATARLIVNSFGDDTLSVLENSPERLAELRGISLKKARAIGEEFNGHRAMQEQIMFLQSYDITLNTAIKIYRVYKDKTESVLKSNPYRLIDDVDGIGFLSADRIAGSMGIGKDSEFRLRAGIVYCLKDGAEKSGNTVIEEQTLKKSVGELLGYDVSERAELYEETVDNLIFDLMARRFEDGEKAGLALTRYYNIEKNIAGALVRLDEEAPAISASFKTLIEDFQSANGVKLHSNQRRAVEAAFENGVTVITGGPGTGKTTIVRCVSYLSLIHISEPTRHAQI
;
A
#
# COMPACT_ATOMS: atom_id res chain seq x y z
N SER A 1 16.44 -3.46 -30.78
CA SER A 1 16.64 -2.03 -31.03
C SER A 1 15.43 -1.50 -31.79
N LEU A 2 14.59 -0.70 -31.13
CA LEU A 2 13.50 0.05 -31.76
C LEU A 2 13.98 1.49 -31.95
N ALA A 3 15.00 1.66 -32.78
CA ALA A 3 15.33 2.97 -33.35
C ALA A 3 14.20 3.39 -34.29
N ALA A 4 13.86 4.68 -34.35
CA ALA A 4 12.91 5.18 -35.31
C ALA A 4 13.34 4.75 -36.71
N PRO A 5 12.45 4.13 -37.52
CA PRO A 5 12.84 3.56 -38.80
C PRO A 5 13.23 4.69 -39.76
N THR A 6 14.41 4.57 -40.34
CA THR A 6 14.90 5.43 -41.42
C THR A 6 14.31 4.98 -42.73
N GLY A 7 13.52 5.85 -43.40
CA GLY A 7 12.90 5.62 -44.72
C GLY A 7 11.38 5.53 -44.69
N SER A 8 10.74 5.96 -45.80
CA SER A 8 9.28 6.10 -45.92
C SER A 8 8.52 4.78 -45.65
N ASP A 9 9.00 3.65 -46.17
CA ASP A 9 8.35 2.33 -45.95
C ASP A 9 8.50 1.85 -44.48
N GLY A 10 9.56 2.20 -43.79
CA GLY A 10 9.76 1.94 -42.37
C GLY A 10 8.76 2.73 -41.51
N LEU A 11 8.61 4.01 -41.81
CA LEU A 11 7.65 4.91 -41.14
C LEU A 11 6.19 4.43 -41.34
N VAL A 12 5.84 4.03 -42.56
CA VAL A 12 4.50 3.48 -42.83
C VAL A 12 4.25 2.23 -41.97
N ARG A 13 5.18 1.29 -41.92
CA ARG A 13 5.05 0.07 -41.09
C ARG A 13 4.96 0.39 -39.59
N TYR A 14 5.74 1.34 -39.14
CA TYR A 14 5.71 1.78 -37.74
C TYR A 14 4.35 2.39 -37.38
N LEU A 15 3.83 3.34 -38.18
CA LEU A 15 2.55 3.98 -37.92
C LEU A 15 1.37 3.00 -38.06
N ALA A 16 1.47 2.01 -38.96
CA ALA A 16 0.45 1.00 -39.20
C ALA A 16 0.52 -0.21 -38.25
N SER A 17 1.50 -0.27 -37.35
CA SER A 17 1.75 -1.44 -36.46
C SER A 17 0.64 -1.72 -35.44
N GLY A 18 -0.38 -0.87 -35.35
CA GLY A 18 -1.45 -0.96 -34.36
C GLY A 18 -1.12 -0.29 -33.01
N LEU A 19 0.08 0.27 -32.88
CA LEU A 19 0.50 1.03 -31.70
C LEU A 19 -0.27 2.36 -31.58
N ILE A 20 -0.62 2.96 -32.71
CA ILE A 20 -1.34 4.24 -32.78
C ILE A 20 -2.78 3.98 -33.18
N LYS A 21 -3.71 4.15 -32.25
CA LYS A 21 -5.13 3.94 -32.52
C LYS A 21 -5.65 4.86 -33.62
N GLY A 22 -6.35 4.28 -34.58
CA GLY A 22 -6.95 5.04 -35.67
C GLY A 22 -6.04 5.28 -36.89
N VAL A 23 -4.81 4.75 -36.86
CA VAL A 23 -3.87 4.75 -37.99
C VAL A 23 -3.74 3.35 -38.53
N GLY A 24 -4.48 3.02 -39.59
CA GLY A 24 -4.27 1.81 -40.40
C GLY A 24 -3.31 2.09 -41.54
N GLU A 25 -2.97 1.05 -42.31
CA GLU A 25 -1.99 1.14 -43.38
C GLU A 25 -2.29 2.23 -44.43
N ALA A 26 -3.54 2.37 -44.84
CA ALA A 26 -3.95 3.43 -45.77
C ALA A 26 -3.74 4.84 -45.20
N THR A 27 -4.05 5.04 -43.90
CA THR A 27 -3.86 6.33 -43.22
C THR A 27 -2.37 6.62 -43.03
N ALA A 28 -1.58 5.60 -42.66
CA ALA A 28 -0.12 5.72 -42.52
C ALA A 28 0.54 6.11 -43.84
N ARG A 29 0.20 5.44 -44.95
CA ARG A 29 0.68 5.79 -46.28
C ARG A 29 0.31 7.21 -46.69
N LEU A 30 -0.92 7.64 -46.43
CA LEU A 30 -1.41 8.99 -46.71
C LEU A 30 -0.57 10.03 -45.95
N ILE A 31 -0.33 9.82 -44.66
CA ILE A 31 0.44 10.73 -43.81
C ILE A 31 1.89 10.81 -44.32
N VAL A 32 2.57 9.66 -44.47
CA VAL A 32 3.97 9.61 -44.88
C VAL A 32 4.18 10.20 -46.28
N ASN A 33 3.28 9.91 -47.23
CA ASN A 33 3.38 10.47 -48.58
C ASN A 33 3.17 11.97 -48.63
N SER A 34 2.37 12.54 -47.69
CA SER A 34 2.09 13.95 -47.69
C SER A 34 3.13 14.79 -46.96
N PHE A 35 3.73 14.24 -45.92
CA PHE A 35 4.69 14.96 -45.07
C PHE A 35 6.14 14.49 -45.24
N GLY A 36 6.39 13.35 -45.91
CA GLY A 36 7.74 12.85 -46.16
C GLY A 36 8.58 12.76 -44.89
N ASP A 37 9.75 13.38 -44.94
CA ASP A 37 10.70 13.41 -43.79
C ASP A 37 10.17 14.23 -42.61
N ASP A 38 9.23 15.13 -42.81
CA ASP A 38 8.60 15.91 -41.74
C ASP A 38 7.52 15.16 -40.98
N THR A 39 7.19 13.92 -41.37
CA THR A 39 6.10 13.12 -40.77
C THR A 39 6.20 13.04 -39.25
N LEU A 40 7.36 12.71 -38.71
CA LEU A 40 7.54 12.58 -37.25
C LEU A 40 7.40 13.95 -36.57
N SER A 41 7.98 14.99 -37.16
CA SER A 41 7.88 16.35 -36.61
C SER A 41 6.43 16.87 -36.60
N VAL A 42 5.66 16.56 -37.63
CA VAL A 42 4.23 16.93 -37.71
C VAL A 42 3.43 16.18 -36.64
N LEU A 43 3.63 14.88 -36.49
CA LEU A 43 2.97 14.07 -35.48
C LEU A 43 3.27 14.54 -34.05
N GLU A 44 4.49 14.99 -33.81
CA GLU A 44 4.99 15.42 -32.50
C GLU A 44 4.56 16.83 -32.14
N ASN A 45 4.75 17.79 -33.06
CA ASN A 45 4.69 19.20 -32.74
C ASN A 45 3.46 19.93 -33.31
N SER A 46 2.80 19.36 -34.34
CA SER A 46 1.72 20.00 -35.07
C SER A 46 0.72 18.97 -35.63
N PRO A 47 0.18 18.07 -34.75
CA PRO A 47 -0.68 16.99 -35.22
C PRO A 47 -1.96 17.49 -35.91
N GLU A 48 -2.44 18.70 -35.64
CA GLU A 48 -3.56 19.33 -36.29
C GLU A 48 -3.38 19.47 -37.80
N ARG A 49 -2.14 19.54 -38.31
CA ARG A 49 -1.84 19.54 -39.73
C ARG A 49 -2.31 18.26 -40.47
N LEU A 50 -2.45 17.15 -39.72
CA LEU A 50 -3.00 15.94 -40.29
C LEU A 50 -4.47 16.15 -40.78
N ALA A 51 -5.18 17.18 -40.26
CA ALA A 51 -6.53 17.50 -40.70
C ALA A 51 -6.59 18.14 -42.11
N GLU A 52 -5.43 18.55 -42.68
CA GLU A 52 -5.33 18.97 -44.07
C GLU A 52 -5.53 17.79 -45.04
N LEU A 53 -5.37 16.55 -44.52
CA LEU A 53 -5.48 15.33 -45.30
C LEU A 53 -6.92 14.84 -45.38
N ARG A 54 -7.33 14.40 -46.59
CA ARG A 54 -8.69 13.93 -46.83
C ARG A 54 -9.00 12.69 -45.93
N GLY A 55 -10.08 12.80 -45.14
CA GLY A 55 -10.55 11.71 -44.28
C GLY A 55 -9.97 11.73 -42.84
N ILE A 56 -9.19 12.74 -42.47
CA ILE A 56 -8.72 12.99 -41.12
C ILE A 56 -9.37 14.26 -40.58
N SER A 57 -10.28 14.11 -39.60
CA SER A 57 -10.86 15.26 -38.89
C SER A 57 -9.86 15.84 -37.89
N LEU A 58 -10.04 17.10 -37.52
CA LEU A 58 -9.21 17.77 -36.49
C LEU A 58 -9.19 16.97 -35.18
N LYS A 59 -10.32 16.41 -34.77
CA LYS A 59 -10.41 15.55 -33.57
C LYS A 59 -9.56 14.28 -33.71
N LYS A 60 -9.60 13.64 -34.88
CA LYS A 60 -8.79 12.45 -35.20
C LYS A 60 -7.31 12.81 -35.29
N ALA A 61 -6.97 13.92 -35.89
CA ALA A 61 -5.60 14.43 -35.97
C ALA A 61 -4.96 14.61 -34.59
N ARG A 62 -5.66 15.29 -33.67
CA ARG A 62 -5.18 15.47 -32.30
C ARG A 62 -5.05 14.14 -31.54
N ALA A 63 -6.02 13.25 -31.65
CA ALA A 63 -5.95 11.93 -31.03
C ALA A 63 -4.76 11.08 -31.54
N ILE A 64 -4.43 11.16 -32.83
CA ILE A 64 -3.24 10.51 -33.39
C ILE A 64 -1.96 11.10 -32.80
N GLY A 65 -1.87 12.40 -32.69
CA GLY A 65 -0.71 13.09 -32.09
C GLY A 65 -0.51 12.74 -30.60
N GLU A 66 -1.60 12.77 -29.84
CA GLU A 66 -1.59 12.37 -28.41
C GLU A 66 -1.11 10.93 -28.22
N GLU A 67 -1.62 9.99 -29.02
CA GLU A 67 -1.25 8.57 -28.98
C GLU A 67 0.21 8.39 -29.39
N PHE A 68 0.66 9.06 -30.46
CA PHE A 68 2.06 9.03 -30.93
C PHE A 68 3.04 9.55 -29.85
N ASN A 69 2.73 10.72 -29.28
CA ASN A 69 3.56 11.32 -28.23
C ASN A 69 3.55 10.47 -26.95
N GLY A 70 2.42 9.89 -26.59
CA GLY A 70 2.33 8.97 -25.47
C GLY A 70 3.20 7.71 -25.62
N HIS A 71 3.22 7.13 -26.82
CA HIS A 71 4.10 5.96 -27.11
C HIS A 71 5.57 6.33 -27.08
N ARG A 72 5.94 7.48 -27.62
CA ARG A 72 7.32 7.96 -27.61
C ARG A 72 7.80 8.24 -26.17
N ALA A 73 7.01 8.98 -25.39
CA ALA A 73 7.31 9.22 -23.99
C ALA A 73 7.48 7.92 -23.20
N MET A 74 6.61 6.93 -23.43
CA MET A 74 6.76 5.60 -22.84
C MET A 74 8.08 4.94 -23.21
N GLN A 75 8.46 4.97 -24.49
CA GLN A 75 9.72 4.37 -24.96
C GLN A 75 10.93 5.04 -24.32
N GLU A 76 10.95 6.38 -24.25
CA GLU A 76 12.02 7.15 -23.62
C GLU A 76 12.18 6.77 -22.15
N GLN A 77 11.08 6.69 -21.40
CA GLN A 77 11.11 6.31 -19.98
C GLN A 77 11.55 4.83 -19.79
N ILE A 78 11.12 3.93 -20.64
CA ILE A 78 11.57 2.52 -20.58
C ILE A 78 13.06 2.41 -20.91
N MET A 79 13.56 3.14 -21.91
CA MET A 79 14.99 3.14 -22.26
C MET A 79 15.83 3.74 -21.11
N PHE A 80 15.37 4.81 -20.50
CA PHE A 80 15.96 5.36 -19.27
C PHE A 80 16.08 4.31 -18.18
N LEU A 81 15.00 3.58 -17.88
CA LEU A 81 15.00 2.53 -16.86
C LEU A 81 15.95 1.37 -17.22
N GLN A 82 15.98 0.95 -18.48
CA GLN A 82 16.88 -0.12 -18.95
C GLN A 82 18.35 0.29 -18.88
N SER A 83 18.68 1.56 -18.98
CA SER A 83 20.06 2.04 -18.81
C SER A 83 20.62 1.83 -17.38
N TYR A 84 19.75 1.53 -16.42
CA TYR A 84 20.08 1.17 -15.03
C TYR A 84 19.86 -0.32 -14.73
N ASP A 85 20.02 -1.19 -15.73
CA ASP A 85 19.87 -2.65 -15.60
C ASP A 85 18.48 -3.11 -15.08
N ILE A 86 17.45 -2.28 -15.28
CA ILE A 86 16.08 -2.64 -14.93
C ILE A 86 15.49 -3.47 -16.07
N THR A 87 14.97 -4.66 -15.74
CA THR A 87 14.35 -5.53 -16.75
C THR A 87 13.12 -4.89 -17.37
N LEU A 88 12.82 -5.23 -18.63
CA LEU A 88 11.67 -4.67 -19.35
C LEU A 88 10.34 -4.82 -18.57
N ASN A 89 10.10 -5.97 -17.97
CA ASN A 89 8.88 -6.21 -17.20
C ASN A 89 8.77 -5.27 -15.98
N THR A 90 9.88 -5.05 -15.27
CA THR A 90 9.94 -4.12 -14.14
C THR A 90 9.81 -2.69 -14.62
N ALA A 91 10.47 -2.31 -15.72
CA ALA A 91 10.36 -0.99 -16.32
C ALA A 91 8.91 -0.64 -16.71
N ILE A 92 8.18 -1.60 -17.32
CA ILE A 92 6.77 -1.41 -17.65
C ILE A 92 5.91 -1.20 -16.39
N LYS A 93 6.17 -1.94 -15.29
CA LYS A 93 5.46 -1.76 -14.02
C LYS A 93 5.70 -0.35 -13.45
N ILE A 94 6.96 0.09 -13.41
CA ILE A 94 7.36 1.41 -12.92
C ILE A 94 6.69 2.50 -13.76
N TYR A 95 6.78 2.39 -15.09
CA TYR A 95 6.15 3.34 -16.00
C TYR A 95 4.62 3.42 -15.84
N ARG A 96 3.94 2.31 -15.58
CA ARG A 96 2.48 2.31 -15.33
C ARG A 96 2.09 3.18 -14.16
N VAL A 97 2.92 3.24 -13.12
CA VAL A 97 2.69 4.04 -11.91
C VAL A 97 3.04 5.51 -12.14
N TYR A 98 4.23 5.80 -12.63
CA TYR A 98 4.76 7.15 -12.67
C TYR A 98 4.60 7.88 -14.00
N LYS A 99 4.35 7.14 -15.10
CA LYS A 99 4.22 7.70 -16.44
C LYS A 99 5.42 8.58 -16.80
N ASP A 100 5.17 9.80 -17.27
CA ASP A 100 6.19 10.76 -17.68
C ASP A 100 7.06 11.29 -16.51
N LYS A 101 6.62 11.02 -15.27
CA LYS A 101 7.38 11.40 -14.06
C LYS A 101 8.38 10.33 -13.62
N THR A 102 8.51 9.21 -14.35
CA THR A 102 9.37 8.08 -13.97
C THR A 102 10.79 8.53 -13.68
N GLU A 103 11.43 9.22 -14.62
CA GLU A 103 12.80 9.70 -14.48
C GLU A 103 12.97 10.65 -13.29
N SER A 104 12.08 11.64 -13.17
CA SER A 104 12.15 12.64 -12.10
C SER A 104 11.98 12.02 -10.72
N VAL A 105 11.06 11.06 -10.56
CA VAL A 105 10.82 10.37 -9.30
C VAL A 105 12.03 9.51 -8.92
N LEU A 106 12.55 8.70 -9.84
CA LEU A 106 13.69 7.84 -9.54
C LEU A 106 14.97 8.63 -9.25
N LYS A 107 15.23 9.70 -9.98
CA LYS A 107 16.37 10.60 -9.70
C LYS A 107 16.24 11.29 -8.35
N SER A 108 15.03 11.59 -7.91
CA SER A 108 14.77 12.18 -6.59
C SER A 108 14.93 11.15 -5.47
N ASN A 109 14.27 10.01 -5.56
CA ASN A 109 14.34 8.94 -4.56
C ASN A 109 13.86 7.60 -5.14
N PRO A 110 14.76 6.70 -5.56
CA PRO A 110 14.39 5.40 -6.11
C PRO A 110 13.75 4.44 -5.11
N TYR A 111 13.92 4.68 -3.78
CA TYR A 111 13.29 3.83 -2.77
C TYR A 111 11.77 4.00 -2.68
N ARG A 112 11.20 5.03 -3.32
CA ARG A 112 9.75 5.15 -3.47
C ARG A 112 9.13 3.96 -4.21
N LEU A 113 9.90 3.25 -5.00
CA LEU A 113 9.47 2.02 -5.67
C LEU A 113 8.94 0.96 -4.70
N ILE A 114 9.40 0.95 -3.43
CA ILE A 114 8.99 -0.03 -2.41
C ILE A 114 7.52 0.12 -2.04
N ASP A 115 7.05 1.36 -1.97
CA ASP A 115 5.69 1.67 -1.57
C ASP A 115 4.73 1.84 -2.76
N ASP A 116 5.24 2.33 -3.89
CA ASP A 116 4.42 2.76 -5.02
C ASP A 116 4.26 1.67 -6.11
N VAL A 117 5.13 0.64 -6.15
CA VAL A 117 5.12 -0.37 -7.23
C VAL A 117 5.04 -1.79 -6.68
N ASP A 118 3.93 -2.46 -6.93
CA ASP A 118 3.70 -3.83 -6.47
C ASP A 118 4.79 -4.81 -6.94
N GLY A 119 5.33 -5.57 -5.96
CA GLY A 119 6.34 -6.59 -6.18
C GLY A 119 7.77 -6.05 -6.29
N ILE A 120 8.01 -4.79 -5.96
CA ILE A 120 9.35 -4.24 -5.74
C ILE A 120 9.59 -4.11 -4.23
N GLY A 121 10.37 -5.03 -3.67
CA GLY A 121 10.82 -4.95 -2.28
C GLY A 121 12.14 -4.19 -2.15
N PHE A 122 12.62 -4.02 -0.89
CA PHE A 122 13.83 -3.27 -0.56
C PHE A 122 15.05 -3.69 -1.40
N LEU A 123 15.35 -4.99 -1.51
CA LEU A 123 16.52 -5.48 -2.25
C LEU A 123 16.49 -5.09 -3.74
N SER A 124 15.31 -5.07 -4.36
CA SER A 124 15.17 -4.66 -5.76
C SER A 124 15.34 -3.15 -5.92
N ALA A 125 14.76 -2.36 -5.03
CA ALA A 125 14.91 -0.91 -5.02
C ALA A 125 16.35 -0.49 -4.71
N ASP A 126 17.01 -1.17 -3.78
CA ASP A 126 18.41 -0.94 -3.40
C ASP A 126 19.38 -1.20 -4.55
N ARG A 127 19.16 -2.28 -5.32
CA ARG A 127 19.94 -2.56 -6.52
C ARG A 127 19.76 -1.48 -7.58
N ILE A 128 18.52 -1.03 -7.81
CA ILE A 128 18.22 0.06 -8.74
C ILE A 128 18.88 1.35 -8.27
N ALA A 129 18.77 1.69 -7.00
CA ALA A 129 19.40 2.85 -6.39
C ALA A 129 20.93 2.82 -6.57
N GLY A 130 21.54 1.67 -6.35
CA GLY A 130 22.97 1.45 -6.56
C GLY A 130 23.40 1.66 -8.01
N SER A 131 22.63 1.15 -9.00
CA SER A 131 22.93 1.38 -10.43
C SER A 131 22.73 2.85 -10.83
N MET A 132 21.89 3.59 -10.12
CA MET A 132 21.72 5.04 -10.29
C MET A 132 22.80 5.88 -9.57
N GLY A 133 23.76 5.23 -8.91
CA GLY A 133 24.89 5.91 -8.25
C GLY A 133 24.63 6.30 -6.79
N ILE A 134 23.54 5.82 -6.17
CA ILE A 134 23.31 6.03 -4.74
C ILE A 134 24.27 5.13 -3.95
N GLY A 135 25.14 5.77 -3.17
CA GLY A 135 26.15 5.08 -2.37
C GLY A 135 25.54 4.25 -1.25
N LYS A 136 26.30 3.21 -0.82
CA LYS A 136 25.91 2.36 0.30
C LYS A 136 25.73 3.13 1.62
N ASP A 137 26.33 4.31 1.70
CA ASP A 137 26.36 5.20 2.87
C ASP A 137 25.31 6.30 2.81
N SER A 138 24.42 6.25 1.82
CA SER A 138 23.40 7.27 1.61
C SER A 138 22.38 7.28 2.73
N GLU A 139 22.01 8.45 3.22
CA GLU A 139 20.89 8.67 4.12
C GLU A 139 19.58 8.11 3.54
N PHE A 140 19.36 8.26 2.22
CA PHE A 140 18.19 7.67 1.56
C PHE A 140 18.10 6.16 1.73
N ARG A 141 19.25 5.47 1.65
CA ARG A 141 19.36 4.03 1.84
C ARG A 141 19.03 3.63 3.28
N LEU A 142 19.63 4.32 4.25
CA LEU A 142 19.39 4.07 5.67
C LEU A 142 17.94 4.35 6.05
N ARG A 143 17.41 5.47 5.61
CA ARG A 143 16.00 5.85 5.81
C ARG A 143 15.03 4.79 5.27
N ALA A 144 15.25 4.36 4.03
CA ALA A 144 14.42 3.32 3.41
C ALA A 144 14.56 1.98 4.14
N GLY A 145 15.75 1.62 4.62
CA GLY A 145 16.00 0.41 5.41
C GLY A 145 15.26 0.42 6.75
N ILE A 146 15.29 1.55 7.47
CA ILE A 146 14.57 1.71 8.74
C ILE A 146 13.06 1.55 8.50
N VAL A 147 12.49 2.28 7.55
CA VAL A 147 11.05 2.21 7.23
C VAL A 147 10.64 0.81 6.80
N TYR A 148 11.47 0.14 5.99
CA TYR A 148 11.22 -1.23 5.55
C TYR A 148 11.22 -2.21 6.73
N CYS A 149 12.20 -2.15 7.65
CA CYS A 149 12.25 -3.03 8.82
C CYS A 149 11.05 -2.82 9.75
N LEU A 150 10.62 -1.58 9.96
CA LEU A 150 9.42 -1.27 10.75
C LEU A 150 8.15 -1.83 10.09
N LYS A 151 8.03 -1.71 8.77
CA LYS A 151 6.90 -2.25 8.00
C LYS A 151 6.88 -3.78 8.03
N ASP A 152 8.03 -4.41 7.79
CA ASP A 152 8.19 -5.87 7.78
C ASP A 152 7.87 -6.48 9.16
N GLY A 153 8.32 -5.86 10.25
CA GLY A 153 8.00 -6.25 11.60
C GLY A 153 6.50 -6.18 11.91
N ALA A 154 5.83 -5.13 11.47
CA ALA A 154 4.39 -4.98 11.65
C ALA A 154 3.59 -5.99 10.81
N GLU A 155 3.94 -6.19 9.54
CA GLU A 155 3.17 -7.02 8.60
C GLU A 155 3.41 -8.52 8.79
N LYS A 156 4.65 -8.94 9.09
CA LYS A 156 4.98 -10.37 9.23
C LYS A 156 4.89 -10.88 10.66
N SER A 157 5.26 -10.08 11.64
CA SER A 157 5.37 -10.48 13.04
C SER A 157 4.31 -9.87 13.93
N GLY A 158 3.50 -8.92 13.43
CA GLY A 158 2.52 -8.17 14.21
C GLY A 158 3.16 -7.17 15.19
N ASN A 159 4.45 -6.89 15.07
CA ASN A 159 5.18 -5.98 15.95
C ASN A 159 5.09 -4.55 15.39
N THR A 160 4.13 -3.79 15.85
CA THR A 160 3.91 -2.40 15.43
C THR A 160 4.90 -1.41 16.04
N VAL A 161 5.54 -1.79 17.15
CA VAL A 161 6.68 -1.10 17.79
C VAL A 161 7.85 -2.07 17.82
N ILE A 162 9.01 -1.63 17.36
CA ILE A 162 10.25 -2.41 17.41
C ILE A 162 11.23 -1.73 18.37
N GLU A 163 11.74 -2.49 19.34
CA GLU A 163 12.76 -2.01 20.26
C GLU A 163 14.00 -1.52 19.50
N GLU A 164 14.59 -0.43 19.94
CA GLU A 164 15.63 0.28 19.21
C GLU A 164 16.85 -0.59 18.89
N GLN A 165 17.31 -1.42 19.84
CA GLN A 165 18.44 -2.32 19.60
C GLN A 165 18.11 -3.41 18.58
N THR A 166 16.89 -3.94 18.63
CA THR A 166 16.39 -4.93 17.68
C THR A 166 16.26 -4.30 16.28
N LEU A 167 15.78 -3.06 16.20
CA LEU A 167 15.68 -2.33 14.95
C LEU A 167 17.05 -2.05 14.34
N LYS A 168 18.02 -1.55 15.13
CA LYS A 168 19.41 -1.32 14.68
C LYS A 168 20.03 -2.60 14.11
N LYS A 169 19.83 -3.73 14.79
CA LYS A 169 20.31 -5.04 14.32
C LYS A 169 19.64 -5.43 12.99
N SER A 170 18.32 -5.36 12.89
CA SER A 170 17.59 -5.73 11.68
C SER A 170 17.96 -4.84 10.49
N VAL A 171 18.13 -3.54 10.71
CA VAL A 171 18.60 -2.59 9.69
C VAL A 171 20.03 -2.91 9.26
N GLY A 172 20.93 -3.22 10.21
CA GLY A 172 22.31 -3.63 9.92
C GLY A 172 22.37 -4.90 9.07
N GLU A 173 21.59 -5.92 9.41
CA GLU A 173 21.47 -7.15 8.62
C GLU A 173 20.95 -6.88 7.21
N LEU A 174 19.94 -6.02 7.07
CA LEU A 174 19.37 -5.63 5.76
C LEU A 174 20.36 -4.86 4.90
N LEU A 175 21.08 -3.92 5.50
CA LEU A 175 22.01 -3.02 4.79
C LEU A 175 23.41 -3.62 4.60
N GLY A 176 23.76 -4.68 5.34
CA GLY A 176 25.04 -5.36 5.26
C GLY A 176 26.20 -4.63 5.94
N TYR A 177 25.93 -3.80 6.96
CA TYR A 177 26.94 -3.17 7.82
C TYR A 177 26.39 -2.91 9.23
N ASP A 178 27.30 -2.75 10.21
CA ASP A 178 26.88 -2.40 11.57
C ASP A 178 26.46 -0.93 11.66
N VAL A 179 25.19 -0.72 11.92
CA VAL A 179 24.59 0.63 12.01
C VAL A 179 25.18 1.40 13.21
N SER A 180 25.68 0.70 14.23
CA SER A 180 26.30 1.33 15.42
C SER A 180 27.61 2.07 15.08
N GLU A 181 28.32 1.66 14.01
CA GLU A 181 29.49 2.37 13.52
C GLU A 181 29.16 3.78 12.97
N ARG A 182 27.88 4.06 12.74
CA ARG A 182 27.35 5.31 12.19
C ARG A 182 26.18 5.83 13.03
N ALA A 183 26.35 5.79 14.34
CA ALA A 183 25.29 6.13 15.29
C ALA A 183 24.72 7.54 15.06
N GLU A 184 25.56 8.52 14.76
CA GLU A 184 25.12 9.90 14.48
C GLU A 184 24.18 9.96 13.25
N LEU A 185 24.55 9.32 12.14
CA LEU A 185 23.73 9.27 10.93
C LEU A 185 22.41 8.53 11.18
N TYR A 186 22.45 7.47 11.99
CA TYR A 186 21.25 6.71 12.34
C TYR A 186 20.28 7.58 13.15
N GLU A 187 20.75 8.25 14.20
CA GLU A 187 19.92 9.11 15.04
C GLU A 187 19.35 10.29 14.25
N GLU A 188 20.16 10.96 13.42
CA GLU A 188 19.72 12.02 12.53
C GLU A 188 18.63 11.52 11.57
N THR A 189 18.83 10.33 10.97
CA THR A 189 17.84 9.73 10.06
C THR A 189 16.53 9.41 10.80
N VAL A 190 16.59 8.90 12.03
CA VAL A 190 15.41 8.66 12.87
C VAL A 190 14.70 9.96 13.21
N ASP A 191 15.44 11.00 13.59
CA ASP A 191 14.86 12.30 13.92
C ASP A 191 14.19 12.94 12.69
N ASN A 192 14.80 12.80 11.50
CA ASN A 192 14.19 13.23 10.23
C ASN A 192 12.91 12.42 9.92
N LEU A 193 12.88 11.11 10.18
CA LEU A 193 11.66 10.30 10.03
C LEU A 193 10.54 10.75 10.98
N ILE A 194 10.89 11.16 12.21
CA ILE A 194 9.94 11.67 13.20
C ILE A 194 9.44 13.06 12.79
N PHE A 195 10.34 13.93 12.34
CA PHE A 195 9.99 15.28 11.85
C PHE A 195 9.03 15.21 10.65
N ASP A 196 9.28 14.28 9.72
CA ASP A 196 8.43 14.04 8.55
C ASP A 196 7.13 13.27 8.90
N LEU A 197 6.88 13.02 10.17
CA LEU A 197 5.71 12.28 10.67
C LEU A 197 5.58 10.86 10.10
N MET A 198 6.67 10.25 9.67
CA MET A 198 6.70 8.86 9.17
C MET A 198 6.86 7.85 10.31
N ALA A 199 7.59 8.22 11.36
CA ALA A 199 7.81 7.39 12.53
C ALA A 199 7.52 8.14 13.84
N ARG A 200 7.38 7.39 14.94
CA ARG A 200 7.23 7.92 16.30
C ARG A 200 8.06 7.10 17.27
N ARG A 201 8.74 7.76 18.20
CA ARG A 201 9.36 7.10 19.35
C ARG A 201 8.26 6.65 20.31
N PHE A 202 8.45 5.49 20.86
CA PHE A 202 7.64 4.91 21.92
C PHE A 202 8.53 4.64 23.13
N GLU A 203 8.10 5.08 24.30
CA GLU A 203 8.78 4.87 25.57
C GLU A 203 7.80 4.26 26.57
N ASP A 204 8.19 3.13 27.15
CA ASP A 204 7.44 2.46 28.23
C ASP A 204 8.42 1.97 29.29
N GLY A 205 8.58 2.76 30.34
CA GLY A 205 9.57 2.54 31.37
C GLY A 205 11.01 2.60 30.83
N GLU A 206 11.73 1.49 30.93
CA GLU A 206 13.12 1.37 30.41
C GLU A 206 13.21 0.98 28.91
N LYS A 207 12.06 0.70 28.29
CA LYS A 207 12.02 0.26 26.89
C LYS A 207 11.74 1.43 25.97
N ALA A 208 12.64 1.64 25.04
CA ALA A 208 12.47 2.59 23.96
C ALA A 208 12.36 1.84 22.62
N GLY A 209 11.49 2.30 21.75
CA GLY A 209 11.29 1.70 20.45
C GLY A 209 10.80 2.71 19.41
N LEU A 210 10.75 2.27 18.17
CA LEU A 210 10.26 3.05 17.04
C LEU A 210 9.06 2.36 16.39
N ALA A 211 8.06 3.15 16.02
CA ALA A 211 6.87 2.71 15.33
C ALA A 211 6.63 3.54 14.07
N LEU A 212 6.05 2.95 13.02
CA LEU A 212 5.50 3.77 11.95
C LEU A 212 4.29 4.55 12.46
N THR A 213 4.24 5.85 12.17
CA THR A 213 3.18 6.76 12.65
C THR A 213 1.78 6.25 12.31
N ARG A 214 1.61 5.60 11.15
CA ARG A 214 0.32 5.02 10.75
C ARG A 214 -0.16 3.93 11.73
N TYR A 215 0.72 3.02 12.14
CA TYR A 215 0.36 1.94 13.07
C TYR A 215 0.14 2.49 14.49
N TYR A 216 1.01 3.39 14.94
CA TYR A 216 0.83 4.09 16.21
C TYR A 216 -0.55 4.77 16.32
N ASN A 217 -0.95 5.50 15.27
CA ASN A 217 -2.24 6.18 15.27
C ASN A 217 -3.42 5.19 15.24
N ILE A 218 -3.30 4.08 14.50
CA ILE A 218 -4.33 3.03 14.47
C ILE A 218 -4.50 2.43 15.88
N GLU A 219 -3.42 2.03 16.54
CA GLU A 219 -3.47 1.46 17.90
C GLU A 219 -4.03 2.45 18.90
N LYS A 220 -3.59 3.71 18.86
CA LYS A 220 -4.12 4.77 19.72
C LYS A 220 -5.63 4.97 19.53
N ASN A 221 -6.08 4.95 18.26
CA ASN A 221 -7.51 5.10 17.96
C ASN A 221 -8.32 3.88 18.43
N ILE A 222 -7.78 2.67 18.26
CA ILE A 222 -8.41 1.43 18.77
C ILE A 222 -8.48 1.49 20.29
N ALA A 223 -7.39 1.81 20.99
CA ALA A 223 -7.36 1.92 22.43
C ALA A 223 -8.38 2.95 22.94
N GLY A 224 -8.43 4.14 22.34
CA GLY A 224 -9.39 5.16 22.69
C GLY A 224 -10.85 4.77 22.41
N ALA A 225 -11.09 3.98 21.37
CA ALA A 225 -12.43 3.44 21.09
C ALA A 225 -12.84 2.39 22.14
N LEU A 226 -11.92 1.49 22.53
CA LEU A 226 -12.17 0.46 23.53
C LEU A 226 -12.44 1.10 24.91
N VAL A 227 -11.66 2.11 25.32
CA VAL A 227 -11.88 2.82 26.56
C VAL A 227 -13.26 3.48 26.59
N ARG A 228 -13.64 4.17 25.51
CA ARG A 228 -14.99 4.76 25.42
C ARG A 228 -16.11 3.73 25.50
N LEU A 229 -15.96 2.59 24.80
CA LEU A 229 -16.95 1.52 24.87
C LEU A 229 -17.09 0.95 26.28
N ASP A 230 -16.00 0.88 27.03
CA ASP A 230 -16.01 0.39 28.41
C ASP A 230 -16.64 1.40 29.38
N GLU A 231 -16.32 2.70 29.22
CA GLU A 231 -16.85 3.78 30.04
C GLU A 231 -18.34 4.10 29.77
N GLU A 232 -18.78 3.98 28.51
CA GLU A 232 -20.16 4.28 28.08
C GLU A 232 -21.10 3.09 28.22
N ALA A 233 -20.60 1.93 28.65
CA ALA A 233 -21.42 0.73 28.77
C ALA A 233 -22.53 0.92 29.80
N PRO A 234 -23.79 0.65 29.46
CA PRO A 234 -24.86 0.71 30.41
C PRO A 234 -24.66 -0.38 31.47
N ALA A 235 -24.75 0.00 32.74
CA ALA A 235 -24.75 -0.97 33.85
C ALA A 235 -26.02 -1.82 33.78
N ILE A 236 -25.89 -3.04 33.24
CA ILE A 236 -27.00 -4.00 33.16
C ILE A 236 -27.08 -4.76 34.48
N SER A 237 -28.00 -4.38 35.33
CA SER A 237 -28.29 -5.01 36.62
C SER A 237 -29.31 -6.15 36.48
N ALA A 238 -29.05 -7.13 35.63
CA ALA A 238 -29.95 -8.28 35.46
C ALA A 238 -29.36 -9.55 36.07
N SER A 239 -30.21 -10.40 36.64
CA SER A 239 -29.79 -11.73 37.05
C SER A 239 -29.74 -12.65 35.83
N PHE A 240 -28.56 -12.77 35.24
CA PHE A 240 -28.35 -13.64 34.06
C PHE A 240 -28.45 -15.14 34.38
N LYS A 241 -28.50 -15.51 35.67
CA LYS A 241 -28.49 -16.93 36.09
C LYS A 241 -29.65 -17.70 35.49
N THR A 242 -30.87 -17.20 35.62
CA THR A 242 -32.09 -17.85 35.10
C THR A 242 -32.04 -17.90 33.56
N LEU A 243 -31.65 -16.80 32.92
CA LEU A 243 -31.56 -16.73 31.45
C LEU A 243 -30.51 -17.70 30.87
N ILE A 244 -29.38 -17.86 31.57
CA ILE A 244 -28.35 -18.84 31.22
C ILE A 244 -28.90 -20.30 31.38
N GLU A 245 -29.68 -20.55 32.43
CA GLU A 245 -30.31 -21.84 32.68
C GLU A 245 -31.34 -22.16 31.58
N ASP A 246 -32.12 -21.18 31.16
CA ASP A 246 -33.07 -21.32 30.04
C ASP A 246 -32.35 -21.61 28.73
N PHE A 247 -31.27 -20.91 28.43
CA PHE A 247 -30.42 -21.19 27.25
C PHE A 247 -29.86 -22.61 27.28
N GLN A 248 -29.36 -23.07 28.43
CA GLN A 248 -28.80 -24.40 28.59
C GLN A 248 -29.88 -25.46 28.35
N SER A 249 -31.07 -25.27 28.90
CA SER A 249 -32.21 -26.17 28.78
C SER A 249 -32.71 -26.25 27.34
N ALA A 250 -32.86 -25.11 26.67
CA ALA A 250 -33.34 -25.01 25.29
C ALA A 250 -32.33 -25.57 24.27
N ASN A 251 -31.04 -25.57 24.56
CA ASN A 251 -30.01 -26.03 23.63
C ASN A 251 -29.36 -27.37 24.02
N GLY A 252 -29.78 -27.99 25.13
CA GLY A 252 -29.21 -29.25 25.60
C GLY A 252 -27.71 -29.15 25.96
N VAL A 253 -27.24 -27.99 26.39
CA VAL A 253 -25.83 -27.76 26.71
C VAL A 253 -25.68 -27.37 28.18
N LYS A 254 -24.53 -27.71 28.76
CA LYS A 254 -24.19 -27.31 30.13
C LYS A 254 -22.92 -26.46 30.09
N LEU A 255 -23.01 -25.20 30.45
CA LEU A 255 -21.86 -24.29 30.52
C LEU A 255 -21.02 -24.56 31.75
N HIS A 256 -19.71 -24.66 31.58
CA HIS A 256 -18.74 -24.71 32.68
C HIS A 256 -18.71 -23.35 33.43
N SER A 257 -18.24 -23.36 34.70
CA SER A 257 -18.18 -22.13 35.53
C SER A 257 -17.50 -20.95 34.84
N ASN A 258 -16.35 -21.18 34.18
CA ASN A 258 -15.62 -20.13 33.43
C ASN A 258 -16.41 -19.65 32.21
N GLN A 259 -17.18 -20.52 31.54
CA GLN A 259 -18.00 -20.10 30.40
C GLN A 259 -19.19 -19.25 30.85
N ARG A 260 -19.82 -19.60 32.01
CA ARG A 260 -20.87 -18.74 32.63
C ARG A 260 -20.33 -17.38 32.99
N ARG A 261 -19.18 -17.36 33.66
CA ARG A 261 -18.49 -16.08 34.03
C ARG A 261 -18.17 -15.24 32.80
N ALA A 262 -17.76 -15.86 31.68
CA ALA A 262 -17.51 -15.13 30.43
C ALA A 262 -18.80 -14.55 29.81
N VAL A 263 -19.94 -15.25 29.95
CA VAL A 263 -21.25 -14.71 29.55
C VAL A 263 -21.67 -13.54 30.43
N GLU A 264 -21.55 -13.67 31.74
CA GLU A 264 -21.87 -12.59 32.68
C GLU A 264 -21.01 -11.36 32.43
N ALA A 265 -19.68 -11.54 32.30
CA ALA A 265 -18.74 -10.46 32.00
C ALA A 265 -19.06 -9.69 30.70
N ALA A 266 -19.61 -10.38 29.69
CA ALA A 266 -20.00 -9.73 28.42
C ALA A 266 -21.17 -8.74 28.58
N PHE A 267 -21.93 -8.82 29.69
CA PHE A 267 -23.03 -7.90 30.00
C PHE A 267 -22.67 -6.90 31.10
N GLU A 268 -21.66 -7.22 31.92
CA GLU A 268 -21.20 -6.35 33.02
C GLU A 268 -20.19 -5.30 32.54
N ASN A 269 -19.50 -5.55 31.43
CA ASN A 269 -18.44 -4.67 30.91
C ASN A 269 -18.74 -4.24 29.49
N GLY A 270 -18.33 -3.05 29.11
CA GLY A 270 -18.45 -2.54 27.74
C GLY A 270 -17.54 -3.27 26.75
N VAL A 271 -16.41 -3.77 27.25
CA VAL A 271 -15.46 -4.55 26.46
C VAL A 271 -15.08 -5.81 27.22
N THR A 272 -15.25 -6.96 26.58
CA THR A 272 -14.89 -8.26 27.17
C THR A 272 -14.05 -9.07 26.19
N VAL A 273 -12.90 -9.57 26.65
CA VAL A 273 -12.00 -10.43 25.85
C VAL A 273 -12.12 -11.87 26.33
N ILE A 274 -12.57 -12.76 25.41
CA ILE A 274 -12.74 -14.19 25.69
C ILE A 274 -11.66 -14.97 24.94
N THR A 275 -10.71 -15.54 25.67
CA THR A 275 -9.61 -16.35 25.12
C THR A 275 -9.76 -17.83 25.49
N GLY A 276 -9.13 -18.71 24.74
CA GLY A 276 -9.10 -20.14 25.00
C GLY A 276 -8.63 -20.94 23.79
N GLY A 277 -8.13 -22.16 24.02
CA GLY A 277 -7.68 -23.08 22.98
C GLY A 277 -8.83 -23.59 22.07
N PRO A 278 -8.50 -24.36 21.04
CA PRO A 278 -9.51 -25.07 20.23
C PRO A 278 -10.38 -25.96 21.11
N GLY A 279 -11.70 -26.03 20.83
CA GLY A 279 -12.62 -26.90 21.55
C GLY A 279 -13.06 -26.43 22.94
N THR A 280 -12.61 -25.30 23.46
CA THR A 280 -12.99 -24.78 24.79
C THR A 280 -14.41 -24.19 24.86
N GLY A 281 -15.17 -24.25 23.77
CA GLY A 281 -16.56 -23.80 23.73
C GLY A 281 -16.76 -22.31 23.56
N LYS A 282 -15.80 -21.57 23.02
CA LYS A 282 -15.93 -20.12 22.70
C LYS A 282 -17.17 -19.80 21.87
N THR A 283 -17.45 -20.62 20.84
CA THR A 283 -18.66 -20.46 20.01
C THR A 283 -19.94 -20.63 20.81
N THR A 284 -19.95 -21.53 21.81
CA THR A 284 -21.10 -21.73 22.70
C THR A 284 -21.32 -20.51 23.59
N ILE A 285 -20.24 -19.88 24.09
CA ILE A 285 -20.33 -18.64 24.86
C ILE A 285 -20.92 -17.52 23.99
N VAL A 286 -20.41 -17.32 22.77
CA VAL A 286 -20.92 -16.30 21.84
C VAL A 286 -22.40 -16.53 21.50
N ARG A 287 -22.81 -17.80 21.26
CA ARG A 287 -24.23 -18.15 21.04
C ARG A 287 -25.11 -17.83 22.25
N CYS A 288 -24.61 -18.08 23.46
CA CYS A 288 -25.34 -17.74 24.69
C CYS A 288 -25.49 -16.24 24.84
N VAL A 289 -24.40 -15.46 24.67
CA VAL A 289 -24.44 -14.00 24.71
C VAL A 289 -25.41 -13.44 23.67
N SER A 290 -25.38 -13.94 22.43
CA SER A 290 -26.30 -13.50 21.37
C SER A 290 -27.77 -13.84 21.70
N TYR A 291 -28.05 -15.02 22.26
CA TYR A 291 -29.38 -15.40 22.68
C TYR A 291 -29.94 -14.50 23.77
N LEU A 292 -29.13 -14.20 24.80
CA LEU A 292 -29.50 -13.33 25.89
C LEU A 292 -29.68 -11.87 25.42
N SER A 293 -28.84 -11.39 24.52
CA SER A 293 -28.96 -10.05 23.93
C SER A 293 -30.27 -9.87 23.17
N LEU A 294 -30.69 -10.88 22.39
CA LEU A 294 -31.93 -10.83 21.63
C LEU A 294 -33.16 -10.80 22.56
N ILE A 295 -33.14 -11.54 23.66
CA ILE A 295 -34.25 -11.54 24.64
C ILE A 295 -34.30 -10.16 25.33
N HIS A 296 -33.15 -9.62 25.74
CA HIS A 296 -33.08 -8.33 26.43
C HIS A 296 -33.49 -7.14 25.54
N ILE A 297 -33.16 -7.19 24.26
CA ILE A 297 -33.59 -6.17 23.27
C ILE A 297 -35.09 -6.31 22.95
N SER A 298 -35.63 -7.54 22.96
CA SER A 298 -37.02 -7.79 22.62
C SER A 298 -38.02 -7.56 23.78
N GLU A 299 -37.55 -7.41 25.03
CA GLU A 299 -38.37 -7.17 26.23
C GLU A 299 -38.07 -5.87 27.01
N PRO A 300 -37.79 -4.71 26.37
CA PRO A 300 -37.53 -3.50 27.13
C PRO A 300 -38.80 -2.91 27.81
N THR A 301 -39.98 -3.46 27.55
CA THR A 301 -41.27 -2.87 27.96
C THR A 301 -42.00 -3.65 29.09
N ARG A 302 -41.53 -4.80 29.53
CA ARG A 302 -42.21 -5.60 30.57
C ARG A 302 -41.89 -5.18 32.00
N HIS A 303 -40.82 -4.42 32.25
CA HIS A 303 -40.44 -3.95 33.60
C HIS A 303 -40.70 -2.49 33.87
N ALA A 304 -41.33 -1.73 32.95
CA ALA A 304 -41.70 -0.33 33.15
C ALA A 304 -43.19 -0.14 33.51
N GLN A 305 -43.90 -1.19 33.84
CA GLN A 305 -45.28 -1.12 34.36
C GLN A 305 -45.43 -1.95 35.65
N ILE A 306 -44.93 -1.42 36.76
CA ILE A 306 -45.48 -1.60 38.09
C ILE A 306 -45.20 -0.31 38.91
#